data_ae966e7a98a4450fc9e584e15a67ff5d
#
_entry.id   ae966e7a98a4450fc9e584e15a67ff5d
#
_cell.length_a   1.000
_cell.length_b   1.000
_cell.length_c   1.000
_cell.angle_alpha   90.00
_cell.angle_beta   90.00
_cell.angle_gamma   90.00
#
_symmetry.space_group_name_H-M   'P 1'
#
loop_
_entity.id
_entity.type
_entity.pdbx_description
1 polymer ?
#
loop_
_entity_poly.entity_id
_entity_poly.type
_entity_poly.pdbx_seq_one_letter_code
_entity_poly.pdbx_strand_id
1 'polypeptide(L)'
;LHYPLRRQRQMCIRDRLIIGVMIGYIANAVIGVLKFFSVEEDIRAYVIWGLGSFARVSGDQMTLFICIMVVLLPLSFLLVKTLNLLLLGDAYARNLGLNIKRARLLVITCSGVLVAIVTAYCGPIIFLGLAVPHLCRGMFRTSDHRILMPASLLAGASLALVCNLIARMSGFEGA
;
A
#
# COMPACT_ATOMS: atom_id res chain seq x y z
N LEU A 1 -10.49 -29.20 -22.21
CA LEU A 1 -9.79 -29.70 -20.98
C LEU A 1 -9.23 -28.55 -20.10
N HIS A 2 -9.31 -27.26 -20.47
CA HIS A 2 -8.79 -26.15 -19.69
C HIS A 2 -9.81 -25.38 -18.83
N TYR A 3 -11.07 -25.74 -18.86
CA TYR A 3 -12.15 -25.03 -18.16
C TYR A 3 -12.15 -25.18 -16.61
N PRO A 4 -11.86 -26.34 -16.01
CA PRO A 4 -11.92 -26.50 -14.56
C PRO A 4 -10.77 -25.78 -13.83
N LEU A 5 -9.59 -25.70 -14.40
CA LEU A 5 -8.43 -25.05 -13.79
C LEU A 5 -8.55 -23.52 -13.71
N ARG A 6 -9.22 -22.90 -14.69
CA ARG A 6 -9.55 -21.46 -14.64
C ARG A 6 -10.54 -21.13 -13.54
N ARG A 7 -11.58 -21.94 -13.35
CA ARG A 7 -12.55 -21.78 -12.26
C ARG A 7 -11.90 -21.92 -10.90
N GLN A 8 -11.03 -22.91 -10.74
CA GLN A 8 -10.34 -23.16 -9.46
C GLN A 8 -9.37 -22.01 -9.10
N ARG A 9 -8.71 -21.41 -10.07
CA ARG A 9 -7.83 -20.25 -9.86
C ARG A 9 -8.61 -18.98 -9.50
N GLN A 10 -9.77 -18.77 -10.12
CA GLN A 10 -10.67 -17.66 -9.80
C GLN A 10 -11.32 -17.81 -8.42
N MET A 11 -11.66 -19.05 -7.99
CA MET A 11 -12.14 -19.31 -6.65
C MET A 11 -11.08 -18.94 -5.59
N CYS A 12 -9.83 -19.37 -5.74
CA CYS A 12 -8.78 -19.05 -4.78
C CYS A 12 -8.50 -17.55 -4.62
N ILE A 13 -8.57 -16.76 -5.70
CA ILE A 13 -8.38 -15.30 -5.64
C ILE A 13 -9.56 -14.64 -4.95
N ARG A 14 -10.78 -15.06 -5.28
CA ARG A 14 -12.02 -14.56 -4.68
C ARG A 14 -12.08 -14.84 -3.20
N ASP A 15 -11.72 -16.08 -2.76
CA ASP A 15 -11.71 -16.45 -1.35
C ASP A 15 -10.72 -15.63 -0.54
N ARG A 16 -9.52 -15.40 -1.06
CA ARG A 16 -8.52 -14.55 -0.41
C ARG A 16 -8.96 -13.09 -0.29
N LEU A 17 -9.63 -12.56 -1.32
CA LEU A 17 -10.19 -11.21 -1.29
C LEU A 17 -11.29 -11.11 -0.24
N ILE A 18 -12.20 -12.08 -0.18
CA ILE A 18 -13.27 -12.13 0.80
C ILE A 18 -12.71 -12.18 2.23
N ILE A 19 -11.72 -13.03 2.49
CA ILE A 19 -11.09 -13.13 3.81
C ILE A 19 -10.45 -11.79 4.18
N GLY A 20 -9.74 -11.12 3.27
CA GLY A 20 -9.15 -9.81 3.53
C GLY A 20 -10.19 -8.75 3.88
N VAL A 21 -11.30 -8.73 3.16
CA VAL A 21 -12.43 -7.81 3.43
C VAL A 21 -13.08 -8.12 4.78
N MET A 22 -13.30 -9.40 5.11
CA MET A 22 -13.87 -9.79 6.41
C MET A 22 -12.98 -9.38 7.59
N ILE A 23 -11.66 -9.57 7.48
CA ILE A 23 -10.70 -9.10 8.50
C ILE A 23 -10.79 -7.58 8.66
N GLY A 24 -10.91 -6.83 7.55
CA GLY A 24 -11.11 -5.39 7.58
C GLY A 24 -12.39 -4.98 8.31
N TYR A 25 -13.50 -5.67 8.09
CA TYR A 25 -14.75 -5.41 8.82
C TYR A 25 -14.65 -5.72 10.31
N ILE A 26 -13.98 -6.81 10.70
CA ILE A 26 -13.72 -7.13 12.10
C ILE A 26 -12.89 -6.03 12.76
N ALA A 27 -11.81 -5.59 12.11
CA ALA A 27 -10.97 -4.49 12.61
C ALA A 27 -11.79 -3.20 12.78
N ASN A 28 -12.63 -2.84 11.81
CA ASN A 28 -13.51 -1.68 11.90
C ASN A 28 -14.55 -1.81 13.02
N ALA A 29 -15.08 -2.98 13.25
CA ALA A 29 -16.01 -3.23 14.36
C ALA A 29 -15.33 -3.01 15.72
N VAL A 30 -14.11 -3.52 15.90
CA VAL A 30 -13.31 -3.31 17.11
C VAL A 30 -13.02 -1.81 17.31
N ILE A 31 -12.61 -1.11 16.25
CA ILE A 31 -12.40 0.35 16.29
C ILE A 31 -13.69 1.08 16.67
N GLY A 32 -14.84 0.65 16.15
CA GLY A 32 -16.15 1.22 16.51
C GLY A 32 -16.47 1.09 17.99
N VAL A 33 -16.21 -0.09 18.58
CA VAL A 33 -16.38 -0.32 20.03
C VAL A 33 -15.43 0.57 20.85
N LEU A 34 -14.15 0.66 20.44
CA LEU A 34 -13.17 1.53 21.11
C LEU A 34 -13.59 3.00 21.09
N LYS A 35 -14.11 3.48 19.96
CA LYS A 35 -14.63 4.85 19.82
C LYS A 35 -15.82 5.12 20.75
N PHE A 36 -16.67 4.14 20.96
CA PHE A 36 -17.82 4.29 21.84
C PHE A 36 -17.40 4.57 23.31
N PHE A 37 -16.28 4.01 23.75
CA PHE A 37 -15.72 4.24 25.10
C PHE A 37 -14.72 5.41 25.16
N SER A 38 -14.40 6.05 24.03
CA SER A 38 -13.41 7.13 23.96
C SER A 38 -14.04 8.50 24.25
N VAL A 39 -13.19 9.43 24.71
CA VAL A 39 -13.57 10.83 24.92
C VAL A 39 -13.75 11.53 23.56
N GLU A 40 -14.59 12.57 23.53
CA GLU A 40 -14.93 13.31 22.30
C GLU A 40 -13.69 13.87 21.57
N GLU A 41 -12.69 14.33 22.31
CA GLU A 41 -11.42 14.83 21.76
C GLU A 41 -10.65 13.76 20.98
N ASP A 42 -10.60 12.52 21.47
CA ASP A 42 -9.92 11.40 20.82
C ASP A 42 -10.65 10.97 19.55
N ILE A 43 -11.98 11.01 19.57
CA ILE A 43 -12.81 10.71 18.40
C ILE A 43 -12.55 11.76 17.32
N ARG A 44 -12.51 13.03 17.67
CA ARG A 44 -12.19 14.13 16.75
C ARG A 44 -10.80 13.97 16.15
N ALA A 45 -9.79 13.67 16.99
CA ALA A 45 -8.42 13.42 16.54
C ALA A 45 -8.34 12.25 15.57
N TYR A 46 -9.07 11.17 15.84
CA TYR A 46 -9.14 10.02 14.96
C TYR A 46 -9.81 10.33 13.61
N VAL A 47 -10.90 11.10 13.60
CA VAL A 47 -11.58 11.49 12.35
C VAL A 47 -10.66 12.35 11.49
N ILE A 48 -9.99 13.33 12.09
CA ILE A 48 -9.02 14.18 11.38
C ILE A 48 -7.84 13.35 10.86
N TRP A 49 -7.33 12.38 11.64
CA TRP A 49 -6.31 11.45 11.17
C TRP A 49 -6.81 10.60 9.98
N GLY A 50 -8.07 10.17 10.02
CA GLY A 50 -8.69 9.37 8.96
C GLY A 50 -8.87 10.08 7.62
N LEU A 51 -8.84 11.42 7.60
CA LEU A 51 -8.88 12.21 6.36
C LEU A 51 -7.56 12.15 5.60
N GLY A 52 -6.46 11.80 6.28
CA GLY A 52 -5.12 11.75 5.69
C GLY A 52 -4.55 13.15 5.41
N SER A 53 -3.33 13.41 5.85
CA SER A 53 -2.65 14.68 5.58
C SER A 53 -1.13 14.50 5.59
N PHE A 54 -0.46 15.10 4.62
CA PHE A 54 1.01 15.16 4.59
C PHE A 54 1.58 16.24 5.51
N ALA A 55 0.79 17.24 5.92
CA ALA A 55 1.23 18.36 6.75
C ALA A 55 1.33 18.03 8.24
N ARG A 56 0.88 16.85 8.64
CA ARG A 56 0.71 16.46 10.05
C ARG A 56 1.98 15.95 10.72
N VAL A 57 3.00 15.64 9.95
CA VAL A 57 4.26 15.09 10.48
C VAL A 57 5.05 16.21 11.15
N SER A 58 5.19 16.18 12.48
CA SER A 58 6.01 17.16 13.22
C SER A 58 7.51 16.97 12.91
N GLY A 59 8.32 18.02 13.13
CA GLY A 59 9.74 18.02 12.79
C GLY A 59 10.55 16.87 13.40
N ASP A 60 10.28 16.52 14.65
CA ASP A 60 10.98 15.42 15.33
C ASP A 60 10.58 14.06 14.77
N GLN A 61 9.29 13.87 14.46
CA GLN A 61 8.77 12.66 13.85
C GLN A 61 9.23 12.50 12.38
N MET A 62 9.46 13.62 11.69
CA MET A 62 9.95 13.65 10.31
C MET A 62 11.31 12.98 10.16
N THR A 63 12.23 13.23 11.09
CA THR A 63 13.57 12.63 11.08
C THR A 63 13.49 11.12 11.19
N LEU A 64 12.68 10.60 12.12
CA LEU A 64 12.48 9.17 12.31
C LEU A 64 11.81 8.54 11.08
N PHE A 65 10.78 9.19 10.53
CA PHE A 65 10.10 8.75 9.33
C PHE A 65 11.06 8.64 8.12
N ILE A 66 11.91 9.66 7.91
CA ILE A 66 12.92 9.66 6.84
C ILE A 66 13.93 8.54 7.04
N CYS A 67 14.46 8.35 8.24
CA CYS A 67 15.41 7.27 8.53
C CYS A 67 14.83 5.88 8.20
N ILE A 68 13.59 5.63 8.59
CA ILE A 68 12.91 4.37 8.31
C ILE A 68 12.70 4.20 6.79
N MET A 69 12.25 5.25 6.09
CA MET A 69 12.00 5.20 4.65
C MET A 69 13.28 4.99 3.84
N VAL A 70 14.40 5.61 4.24
CA VAL A 70 15.71 5.43 3.60
C VAL A 70 16.18 3.97 3.67
N VAL A 71 15.80 3.23 4.68
CA VAL A 71 16.12 1.80 4.81
C VAL A 71 15.12 0.92 4.03
N LEU A 72 13.83 1.19 4.17
CA LEU A 72 12.78 0.33 3.61
C LEU A 72 12.62 0.47 2.09
N LEU A 73 12.83 1.66 1.53
CA LEU A 73 12.72 1.86 0.08
C LEU A 73 13.78 1.04 -0.69
N PRO A 74 15.08 1.11 -0.37
CA PRO A 74 16.06 0.24 -1.05
C PRO A 74 15.78 -1.24 -0.83
N LEU A 75 15.32 -1.62 0.35
CA LEU A 75 14.94 -3.01 0.63
C LEU A 75 13.82 -3.49 -0.30
N SER A 76 12.83 -2.64 -0.58
CA SER A 76 11.76 -2.95 -1.52
C SER A 76 12.27 -3.13 -2.95
N PHE A 77 13.28 -2.38 -3.37
CA PHE A 77 13.92 -2.53 -4.69
C PHE A 77 14.65 -3.87 -4.85
N LEU A 78 15.18 -4.45 -3.78
CA LEU A 78 15.78 -5.80 -3.83
C LEU A 78 14.74 -6.87 -4.20
N LEU A 79 13.46 -6.63 -3.92
CA LEU A 79 12.37 -7.55 -4.25
C LEU A 79 11.93 -7.51 -5.73
N VAL A 80 12.43 -6.57 -6.53
CA VAL A 80 12.08 -6.43 -7.96
C VAL A 80 12.31 -7.72 -8.72
N LYS A 81 13.44 -8.40 -8.51
CA LYS A 81 13.74 -9.68 -9.15
C LYS A 81 12.73 -10.75 -8.77
N THR A 82 12.39 -10.83 -7.50
CA THR A 82 11.40 -11.77 -6.97
C THR A 82 10.01 -11.52 -7.55
N LEU A 83 9.60 -10.25 -7.63
CA LEU A 83 8.31 -9.84 -8.21
C LEU A 83 8.24 -10.19 -9.70
N ASN A 84 9.30 -9.95 -10.46
CA ASN A 84 9.34 -10.28 -11.89
C ASN A 84 9.30 -11.80 -12.13
N LEU A 85 9.97 -12.60 -11.29
CA LEU A 85 9.87 -14.05 -11.36
C LEU A 85 8.45 -14.55 -11.05
N LEU A 86 7.77 -13.94 -10.08
CA LEU A 86 6.38 -14.30 -9.75
C LEU A 86 5.39 -13.93 -10.86
N LEU A 87 5.68 -12.92 -11.69
CA LEU A 87 4.86 -12.59 -12.88
C LEU A 87 4.83 -13.72 -13.93
N LEU A 88 5.92 -14.46 -14.06
CA LEU A 88 6.02 -15.60 -15.00
C LEU A 88 5.17 -16.81 -14.58
N GLY A 89 4.66 -16.77 -13.36
CA GLY A 89 3.84 -17.83 -12.78
C GLY A 89 4.61 -18.74 -11.82
N ASP A 90 3.86 -19.36 -10.90
CA ASP A 90 4.41 -20.12 -9.78
C ASP A 90 5.24 -21.34 -10.25
N ALA A 91 4.78 -22.03 -11.29
CA ALA A 91 5.48 -23.21 -11.81
C ALA A 91 6.85 -22.84 -12.39
N TYR A 92 6.90 -21.76 -13.17
CA TYR A 92 8.14 -21.29 -13.78
C TYR A 92 9.12 -20.74 -12.75
N ALA A 93 8.63 -19.93 -11.81
CA ALA A 93 9.44 -19.40 -10.71
C ALA A 93 10.06 -20.50 -9.83
N ARG A 94 9.31 -21.61 -9.60
CA ARG A 94 9.80 -22.77 -8.85
C ARG A 94 10.92 -23.50 -9.59
N ASN A 95 10.79 -23.68 -10.91
CA ASN A 95 11.81 -24.30 -11.74
C ASN A 95 13.13 -23.50 -11.76
N LEU A 96 13.04 -22.17 -11.58
CA LEU A 96 14.20 -21.28 -11.42
C LEU A 96 14.77 -21.27 -9.99
N GLY A 97 14.31 -22.17 -9.11
CA GLY A 97 14.80 -22.31 -7.74
C GLY A 97 14.21 -21.35 -6.71
N LEU A 98 13.17 -20.56 -7.09
CA LEU A 98 12.54 -19.64 -6.16
C LEU A 98 11.63 -20.37 -5.16
N ASN A 99 11.87 -20.17 -3.87
CA ASN A 99 10.94 -20.63 -2.84
C ASN A 99 9.74 -19.69 -2.74
N ILE A 100 8.65 -20.07 -3.42
CA ILE A 100 7.45 -19.23 -3.59
C ILE A 100 6.84 -18.81 -2.25
N LYS A 101 6.81 -19.71 -1.25
CA LYS A 101 6.24 -19.39 0.07
C LYS A 101 7.02 -18.29 0.76
N ARG A 102 8.36 -18.39 0.79
CA ARG A 102 9.24 -17.38 1.37
C ARG A 102 9.18 -16.06 0.59
N ALA A 103 9.20 -16.14 -0.73
CA ALA A 103 9.13 -14.99 -1.61
C ALA A 103 7.83 -14.18 -1.39
N ARG A 104 6.68 -14.86 -1.35
CA ARG A 104 5.39 -14.21 -1.07
C ARG A 104 5.33 -13.62 0.33
N LEU A 105 5.78 -14.35 1.34
CA LEU A 105 5.82 -13.85 2.71
C LEU A 105 6.65 -12.57 2.80
N LEU A 106 7.82 -12.57 2.19
CA LEU A 106 8.74 -11.44 2.21
C LEU A 106 8.16 -10.20 1.49
N VAL A 107 7.52 -10.41 0.33
CA VAL A 107 6.83 -9.32 -0.40
C VAL A 107 5.67 -8.76 0.43
N ILE A 108 4.82 -9.61 0.99
CA ILE A 108 3.67 -9.18 1.80
C ILE A 108 4.13 -8.45 3.06
N THR A 109 5.14 -8.97 3.75
CA THR A 109 5.67 -8.33 4.97
C THR A 109 6.30 -6.98 4.65
N CYS A 110 7.14 -6.88 3.63
CA CYS A 110 7.79 -5.64 3.24
C CYS A 110 6.77 -4.57 2.82
N SER A 111 5.80 -4.94 1.96
CA SER A 111 4.74 -4.02 1.55
C SER A 111 3.82 -3.63 2.71
N GLY A 112 3.48 -4.58 3.59
CA GLY A 112 2.66 -4.33 4.77
C GLY A 112 3.32 -3.36 5.75
N VAL A 113 4.61 -3.52 6.02
CA VAL A 113 5.38 -2.61 6.88
C VAL A 113 5.45 -1.21 6.28
N LEU A 114 5.72 -1.08 4.97
CA LEU A 114 5.73 0.21 4.28
C LEU A 114 4.38 0.93 4.40
N VAL A 115 3.29 0.23 4.10
CA VAL A 115 1.93 0.78 4.20
C VAL A 115 1.59 1.16 5.65
N ALA A 116 1.93 0.31 6.62
CA ALA A 116 1.66 0.58 8.04
C ALA A 116 2.34 1.86 8.52
N ILE A 117 3.61 2.07 8.16
CA ILE A 117 4.37 3.26 8.53
C ILE A 117 3.77 4.51 7.87
N VAL A 118 3.54 4.48 6.56
CA VAL A 118 2.93 5.62 5.86
C VAL A 118 1.56 5.95 6.45
N THR A 119 0.73 4.94 6.71
CA THR A 119 -0.60 5.14 7.29
C THR A 119 -0.54 5.69 8.72
N ALA A 120 0.42 5.26 9.53
CA ALA A 120 0.59 5.76 10.90
C ALA A 120 0.92 7.26 10.94
N TYR A 121 1.77 7.74 10.04
CA TYR A 121 2.22 9.14 10.00
C TYR A 121 1.29 10.06 9.19
N CYS A 122 0.85 9.61 8.02
CA CYS A 122 0.10 10.44 7.07
C CYS A 122 -1.41 10.15 7.06
N GLY A 123 -1.86 9.10 7.75
CA GLY A 123 -3.23 8.60 7.66
C GLY A 123 -3.47 7.68 6.45
N PRO A 124 -4.68 7.13 6.30
CA PRO A 124 -5.01 6.15 5.27
C PRO A 124 -5.21 6.81 3.89
N ILE A 125 -4.18 6.80 3.06
CA ILE A 125 -4.21 7.31 1.68
C ILE A 125 -4.45 6.16 0.71
N ILE A 126 -5.70 5.68 0.62
CA ILE A 126 -6.05 4.46 -0.09
C ILE A 126 -5.96 4.61 -1.62
N PHE A 127 -6.54 5.67 -2.16
CA PHE A 127 -6.69 5.85 -3.61
C PHE A 127 -5.37 6.06 -4.35
N LEU A 128 -4.41 6.72 -3.73
CA LEU A 128 -3.11 6.99 -4.34
C LEU A 128 -2.37 5.67 -4.64
N GLY A 129 -2.39 4.73 -3.70
CA GLY A 129 -1.73 3.43 -3.84
C GLY A 129 -2.32 2.54 -4.91
N LEU A 130 -3.60 2.68 -5.25
CA LEU A 130 -4.25 1.93 -6.32
C LEU A 130 -4.14 2.64 -7.68
N ALA A 131 -4.37 3.94 -7.72
CA ALA A 131 -4.43 4.72 -8.95
C ALA A 131 -3.06 4.82 -9.62
N VAL A 132 -2.00 5.14 -8.87
CA VAL A 132 -0.67 5.40 -9.42
C VAL A 132 -0.08 4.20 -10.16
N PRO A 133 -0.01 2.98 -9.59
CA PRO A 133 0.52 1.84 -10.32
C PRO A 133 -0.32 1.46 -11.55
N HIS A 134 -1.63 1.68 -11.49
CA HIS A 134 -2.52 1.43 -12.62
C HIS A 134 -2.26 2.40 -13.78
N LEU A 135 -2.13 3.70 -13.48
CA LEU A 135 -1.77 4.73 -14.45
C LEU A 135 -0.39 4.47 -15.06
N CYS A 136 0.61 4.15 -14.23
CA CYS A 136 1.95 3.83 -14.72
C CYS A 136 1.97 2.63 -15.67
N ARG A 137 1.22 1.57 -15.36
CA ARG A 137 1.09 0.42 -16.27
C ARG A 137 0.44 0.79 -17.61
N GLY A 138 -0.57 1.66 -17.58
CA GLY A 138 -1.22 2.16 -18.79
C GLY A 138 -0.30 3.01 -19.65
N MET A 139 0.47 3.90 -19.03
CA MET A 139 1.41 4.80 -19.71
C MET A 139 2.62 4.07 -20.30
N PHE A 140 3.29 3.25 -19.51
CA PHE A 140 4.52 2.56 -19.94
C PHE A 140 4.24 1.24 -20.68
N ARG A 141 3.00 0.75 -20.66
CA ARG A 141 2.58 -0.52 -21.30
C ARG A 141 3.50 -1.69 -20.96
N THR A 142 4.08 -1.68 -19.78
CA THR A 142 5.01 -2.71 -19.29
C THR A 142 4.56 -3.26 -17.95
N SER A 143 4.88 -4.53 -17.71
CA SER A 143 4.69 -5.19 -16.42
C SER A 143 6.01 -5.41 -15.68
N ASP A 144 7.15 -4.98 -16.25
CA ASP A 144 8.45 -5.13 -15.61
C ASP A 144 8.56 -4.20 -14.39
N HIS A 145 8.74 -4.80 -13.22
CA HIS A 145 8.87 -4.05 -11.96
C HIS A 145 10.15 -3.21 -11.89
N ARG A 146 11.15 -3.45 -12.75
CA ARG A 146 12.34 -2.60 -12.82
C ARG A 146 12.01 -1.19 -13.29
N ILE A 147 11.05 -1.06 -14.20
CA ILE A 147 10.58 0.22 -14.73
C ILE A 147 9.40 0.72 -13.89
N LEU A 148 8.48 -0.18 -13.55
CA LEU A 148 7.24 0.16 -12.89
C LEU A 148 7.44 0.69 -11.45
N MET A 149 8.39 0.13 -10.68
CA MET A 149 8.65 0.59 -9.32
C MET A 149 9.15 2.04 -9.25
N PRO A 150 10.26 2.42 -9.93
CA PRO A 150 10.72 3.81 -9.91
C PRO A 150 9.72 4.77 -10.57
N ALA A 151 9.05 4.33 -11.64
CA ALA A 151 8.01 5.14 -12.29
C ALA A 151 6.83 5.42 -11.36
N SER A 152 6.33 4.41 -10.64
CA SER A 152 5.23 4.59 -9.68
C SER A 152 5.64 5.41 -8.46
N LEU A 153 6.89 5.33 -8.02
CA LEU A 153 7.42 6.15 -6.93
C LEU A 153 7.43 7.63 -7.33
N LEU A 154 7.98 7.96 -8.51
CA LEU A 154 8.03 9.33 -9.01
C LEU A 154 6.63 9.88 -9.32
N ALA A 155 5.79 9.10 -9.99
CA ALA A 155 4.41 9.49 -10.29
C ALA A 155 3.57 9.65 -9.02
N GLY A 156 3.75 8.78 -8.03
CA GLY A 156 3.09 8.89 -6.73
C GLY A 156 3.50 10.13 -5.97
N ALA A 157 4.80 10.43 -5.93
CA ALA A 157 5.33 11.64 -5.29
C ALA A 157 4.81 12.90 -5.97
N SER A 158 4.84 12.97 -7.31
CA SER A 158 4.34 14.12 -8.07
C SER A 158 2.84 14.34 -7.86
N LEU A 159 2.04 13.27 -7.91
CA LEU A 159 0.60 13.35 -7.68
C LEU A 159 0.27 13.78 -6.24
N ALA A 160 1.00 13.26 -5.25
CA ALA A 160 0.85 13.65 -3.86
C ALA A 160 1.15 15.13 -3.64
N LEU A 161 2.22 15.66 -4.27
CA LEU A 161 2.56 17.09 -4.20
C LEU A 161 1.50 17.96 -4.86
N VAL A 162 0.98 17.56 -6.02
CA VAL A 162 -0.10 18.29 -6.70
C VAL A 162 -1.37 18.33 -5.84
N CYS A 163 -1.76 17.18 -5.28
CA CYS A 163 -2.93 17.12 -4.39
C CYS A 163 -2.74 17.99 -3.14
N ASN A 164 -1.55 17.97 -2.54
CA ASN A 164 -1.24 18.82 -1.39
C ASN A 164 -1.26 20.30 -1.74
N LEU A 165 -0.73 20.69 -2.91
CA LEU A 165 -0.76 22.07 -3.38
C LEU A 165 -2.21 22.56 -3.60
N ILE A 166 -3.06 21.73 -4.22
CA ILE A 166 -4.48 22.05 -4.44
C ILE A 166 -5.20 22.22 -3.10
N ALA A 167 -4.95 21.32 -2.14
CA ALA A 167 -5.54 21.40 -0.81
C ALA A 167 -5.16 22.70 -0.09
N ARG A 168 -3.91 23.13 -0.18
CA ARG A 168 -3.42 24.39 0.39
C ARG A 168 -4.06 25.62 -0.27
N MET A 169 -4.16 25.62 -1.61
CA MET A 169 -4.79 26.71 -2.34
C MET A 169 -6.28 26.85 -2.02
N SER A 170 -6.95 25.75 -1.69
CA SER A 170 -8.40 25.74 -1.37
C SER A 170 -8.70 26.21 0.07
N GLY A 171 -7.70 26.57 0.88
CA GLY A 171 -7.89 27.10 2.24
C GLY A 171 -8.37 26.05 3.26
N PHE A 172 -8.31 24.77 2.94
CA PHE A 172 -8.69 23.68 3.87
C PHE A 172 -7.67 23.43 5.00
N GLU A 173 -6.59 24.18 5.10
CA GLU A 173 -5.58 24.08 6.17
C GLU A 173 -5.91 24.90 7.42
N GLY A 174 -7.13 25.30 7.63
CA GLY A 174 -7.55 26.18 8.72
C GLY A 174 -8.58 25.58 9.69
N ALA A 175 -8.65 24.27 9.84
CA ALA A 175 -9.52 23.68 10.85
C ALA A 175 -8.77 22.68 11.73
#